data_903e83c7a540f40d8b4af1f300d25c86
#
_entry.id   903e83c7a540f40d8b4af1f300d25c86
#
_cell.length_a   1.000
_cell.length_b   1.000
_cell.length_c   1.000
_cell.angle_alpha   90.00
_cell.angle_beta   90.00
_cell.angle_gamma   90.00
#
_symmetry.space_group_name_H-M   'P 1'
#
loop_
_entity.id
_entity.type
_entity.pdbx_description
1 polymer ?
#
loop_
_entity_poly.entity_id
_entity_poly.type
_entity_poly.pdbx_seq_one_letter_code
_entity_poly.pdbx_strand_id
1 'polypeptide(L)'
;VKKKPTASKKGTYIAIVTGAIIIGLVVAINYYLDQAKISGERFGNNLQQIQGDLKNQVSDYESKITMWQEGDLTKQEILQISENHLSELENILSRYDTLLPPQTFASSLKLFKLSTQSQLESDRLLKEWIETGDSSTKIRSDEILQQSFEYETSALASYNMAKRGNTP
;
A
#
# COMPACT_ATOMS: atom_id res chain seq x y z
N VAL A 1 60.87 17.83 -41.03
CA VAL A 1 60.70 16.90 -39.89
C VAL A 1 59.58 17.47 -39.02
N LYS A 2 58.35 16.85 -39.07
CA LYS A 2 57.23 17.25 -38.19
C LYS A 2 57.47 16.63 -36.80
N LYS A 3 57.67 17.49 -35.76
CA LYS A 3 57.68 17.07 -34.38
C LYS A 3 56.28 16.59 -33.99
N LYS A 4 56.13 15.33 -33.52
CA LYS A 4 54.92 14.83 -32.83
C LYS A 4 54.72 15.59 -31.51
N PRO A 5 53.49 16.03 -31.22
CA PRO A 5 53.22 16.66 -29.94
C PRO A 5 53.31 15.58 -28.83
N THR A 6 54.28 15.75 -27.93
CA THR A 6 54.37 14.97 -26.68
C THR A 6 53.23 15.38 -25.80
N ALA A 7 52.24 14.50 -25.59
CA ALA A 7 51.18 14.71 -24.60
C ALA A 7 51.78 14.97 -23.23
N SER A 8 51.45 16.11 -22.64
CA SER A 8 51.91 16.51 -21.30
C SER A 8 51.42 15.48 -20.28
N LYS A 9 52.32 14.94 -19.44
CA LYS A 9 52.00 13.98 -18.38
C LYS A 9 50.87 14.49 -17.46
N LYS A 10 50.73 15.80 -17.26
CA LYS A 10 49.64 16.44 -16.52
C LYS A 10 48.27 16.26 -17.22
N GLY A 11 48.20 16.40 -18.55
CA GLY A 11 46.95 16.20 -19.29
C GLY A 11 46.47 14.74 -19.27
N THR A 12 47.40 13.79 -19.31
CA THR A 12 47.06 12.35 -19.19
C THR A 12 46.50 12.00 -17.77
N TYR A 13 47.08 12.58 -16.70
CA TYR A 13 46.61 12.37 -15.35
C TYR A 13 45.20 12.92 -15.15
N ILE A 14 44.90 14.11 -15.63
CA ILE A 14 43.57 14.73 -15.56
C ILE A 14 42.55 13.88 -16.31
N ALA A 15 42.86 13.36 -17.48
CA ALA A 15 41.96 12.51 -18.24
C ALA A 15 41.64 11.19 -17.50
N ILE A 16 42.62 10.56 -16.84
CA ILE A 16 42.43 9.32 -16.07
C ILE A 16 41.56 9.58 -14.84
N VAL A 17 41.80 10.66 -14.10
CA VAL A 17 41.00 11.00 -12.91
C VAL A 17 39.55 11.34 -13.30
N THR A 18 39.36 12.09 -14.39
CA THR A 18 38.00 12.43 -14.88
C THR A 18 37.25 11.16 -15.32
N GLY A 19 37.94 10.24 -16.03
CA GLY A 19 37.36 8.96 -16.42
C GLY A 19 36.95 8.09 -15.24
N ALA A 20 37.76 8.03 -14.17
CA ALA A 20 37.47 7.27 -12.96
C ALA A 20 36.24 7.84 -12.22
N ILE A 21 36.09 9.16 -12.14
CA ILE A 21 34.93 9.83 -11.54
C ILE A 21 33.64 9.52 -12.31
N ILE A 22 33.69 9.57 -13.66
CA ILE A 22 32.53 9.28 -14.50
C ILE A 22 32.08 7.81 -14.32
N ILE A 23 33.03 6.86 -14.32
CA ILE A 23 32.74 5.43 -14.09
C ILE A 23 32.14 5.23 -12.69
N GLY A 24 32.69 5.87 -11.66
CA GLY A 24 32.17 5.80 -10.29
C GLY A 24 30.74 6.32 -10.17
N LEU A 25 30.41 7.43 -10.85
CA LEU A 25 29.04 7.99 -10.90
C LEU A 25 28.06 7.04 -11.61
N VAL A 26 28.45 6.47 -12.75
CA VAL A 26 27.60 5.53 -13.50
C VAL A 26 27.30 4.28 -12.67
N VAL A 27 28.32 3.73 -11.97
CA VAL A 27 28.14 2.57 -11.10
C VAL A 27 27.24 2.92 -9.91
N ALA A 28 27.42 4.08 -9.29
CA ALA A 28 26.58 4.54 -8.17
C ALA A 28 25.13 4.74 -8.62
N ILE A 29 24.88 5.37 -9.77
CA ILE A 29 23.54 5.57 -10.31
C ILE A 29 22.86 4.23 -10.60
N ASN A 30 23.53 3.29 -11.25
CA ASN A 30 22.97 1.95 -11.52
C ASN A 30 22.67 1.20 -10.22
N TYR A 31 23.54 1.26 -9.22
CA TYR A 31 23.30 0.66 -7.92
C TYR A 31 22.06 1.24 -7.23
N TYR A 32 21.89 2.57 -7.23
CA TYR A 32 20.71 3.23 -6.66
C TYR A 32 19.43 2.87 -7.43
N LEU A 33 19.47 2.77 -8.75
CA LEU A 33 18.31 2.38 -9.56
C LEU A 33 17.90 0.93 -9.31
N ASP A 34 18.85 0.01 -9.18
CA ASP A 34 18.58 -1.40 -8.86
C ASP A 34 18.02 -1.55 -7.43
N GLN A 35 18.55 -0.84 -6.46
CA GLN A 35 18.02 -0.84 -5.10
C GLN A 35 16.60 -0.26 -5.04
N ALA A 36 16.32 0.81 -5.75
CA ALA A 36 14.99 1.40 -5.83
C ALA A 36 13.99 0.43 -6.48
N LYS A 37 14.39 -0.29 -7.53
CA LYS A 37 13.57 -1.30 -8.19
C LYS A 37 13.27 -2.49 -7.26
N ILE A 38 14.28 -3.06 -6.61
CA ILE A 38 14.12 -4.17 -5.66
C ILE A 38 13.23 -3.75 -4.47
N SER A 39 13.41 -2.54 -3.95
CA SER A 39 12.59 -2.01 -2.86
C SER A 39 11.14 -1.82 -3.29
N GLY A 40 10.91 -1.34 -4.53
CA GLY A 40 9.58 -1.17 -5.10
C GLY A 40 8.86 -2.50 -5.32
N GLU A 41 9.55 -3.51 -5.82
CA GLU A 41 9.00 -4.85 -6.02
C GLU A 41 8.63 -5.51 -4.68
N ARG A 42 9.51 -5.43 -3.66
CA ARG A 42 9.26 -5.96 -2.33
C ARG A 42 8.07 -5.25 -1.67
N PHE A 43 8.03 -3.94 -1.73
CA PHE A 43 6.91 -3.15 -1.23
C PHE A 43 5.60 -3.55 -1.93
N GLY A 44 5.61 -3.63 -3.27
CA GLY A 44 4.44 -4.02 -4.06
C GLY A 44 3.91 -5.40 -3.70
N ASN A 45 4.79 -6.40 -3.55
CA ASN A 45 4.41 -7.77 -3.17
C ASN A 45 3.79 -7.81 -1.76
N ASN A 46 4.39 -7.13 -0.79
CA ASN A 46 3.87 -7.08 0.58
C ASN A 46 2.51 -6.35 0.64
N LEU A 47 2.38 -5.23 -0.08
CA LEU A 47 1.12 -4.50 -0.17
C LEU A 47 0.03 -5.36 -0.84
N GLN A 48 0.35 -6.07 -1.91
CA GLN A 48 -0.58 -6.98 -2.59
C GLN A 48 -1.06 -8.10 -1.65
N GLN A 49 -0.16 -8.65 -0.82
CA GLN A 49 -0.54 -9.65 0.19
C GLN A 49 -1.52 -9.06 1.21
N ILE A 50 -1.24 -7.88 1.76
CA ILE A 50 -2.14 -7.21 2.71
C ILE A 50 -3.52 -6.96 2.08
N GLN A 51 -3.56 -6.46 0.84
CA GLN A 51 -4.82 -6.23 0.11
C GLN A 51 -5.58 -7.52 -0.18
N GLY A 52 -4.87 -8.61 -0.49
CA GLY A 52 -5.45 -9.93 -0.70
C GLY A 52 -6.11 -10.48 0.58
N ASP A 53 -5.40 -10.38 1.71
CA ASP A 53 -5.92 -10.81 3.01
C ASP A 53 -7.14 -9.98 3.44
N LEU A 54 -7.07 -8.64 3.25
CA LEU A 54 -8.19 -7.74 3.50
C LEU A 54 -9.42 -8.13 2.68
N LYS A 55 -9.26 -8.31 1.38
CA LYS A 55 -10.34 -8.70 0.48
C LYS A 55 -11.00 -10.03 0.92
N ASN A 56 -10.20 -11.02 1.28
CA ASN A 56 -10.71 -12.32 1.72
C ASN A 56 -11.50 -12.18 3.01
N GLN A 57 -11.00 -11.41 3.99
CA GLN A 57 -11.67 -11.16 5.26
C GLN A 57 -12.99 -10.43 5.09
N VAL A 58 -13.02 -9.37 4.28
CA VAL A 58 -14.25 -8.61 4.01
C VAL A 58 -15.27 -9.49 3.29
N SER A 59 -14.87 -10.22 2.26
CA SER A 59 -15.77 -11.10 1.50
C SER A 59 -16.36 -12.23 2.36
N ASP A 60 -15.56 -12.83 3.26
CA ASP A 60 -16.06 -13.84 4.20
C ASP A 60 -17.10 -13.23 5.16
N TYR A 61 -16.79 -12.06 5.72
CA TYR A 61 -17.70 -11.38 6.62
C TYR A 61 -19.02 -10.95 5.95
N GLU A 62 -18.98 -10.41 4.75
CA GLU A 62 -20.18 -10.08 3.96
C GLU A 62 -21.06 -11.33 3.72
N SER A 63 -20.44 -12.47 3.44
CA SER A 63 -21.16 -13.75 3.34
C SER A 63 -21.85 -14.13 4.65
N LYS A 64 -21.20 -13.94 5.81
CA LYS A 64 -21.79 -14.20 7.12
C LYS A 64 -22.92 -13.23 7.47
N ILE A 65 -22.80 -11.97 7.10
CA ILE A 65 -23.89 -10.99 7.22
C ILE A 65 -25.10 -11.42 6.41
N THR A 66 -24.89 -11.89 5.18
CA THR A 66 -25.97 -12.42 4.32
C THR A 66 -26.66 -13.63 4.98
N MET A 67 -25.91 -14.61 5.47
CA MET A 67 -26.46 -15.77 6.18
C MET A 67 -27.27 -15.38 7.40
N TRP A 68 -26.83 -14.37 8.17
CA TRP A 68 -27.58 -13.85 9.30
C TRP A 68 -28.88 -13.17 8.85
N GLN A 69 -28.88 -12.39 7.79
CA GLN A 69 -30.07 -11.75 7.23
C GLN A 69 -31.09 -12.76 6.68
N GLU A 70 -30.63 -13.89 6.17
CA GLU A 70 -31.46 -15.00 5.69
C GLU A 70 -31.99 -15.90 6.84
N GLY A 71 -31.46 -15.71 8.05
CA GLY A 71 -31.88 -16.45 9.24
C GLY A 71 -31.09 -17.74 9.49
N ASP A 72 -30.03 -17.99 8.73
CA ASP A 72 -29.14 -19.16 8.89
C ASP A 72 -28.17 -19.01 10.08
N LEU A 73 -27.96 -17.77 10.54
CA LEU A 73 -27.19 -17.47 11.74
C LEU A 73 -28.03 -16.70 12.75
N THR A 74 -27.86 -17.04 14.03
CA THR A 74 -28.44 -16.31 15.11
C THR A 74 -27.73 -14.96 15.33
N LYS A 75 -28.40 -14.02 16.02
CA LYS A 75 -27.81 -12.75 16.41
C LYS A 75 -26.53 -12.92 17.23
N GLN A 76 -26.48 -13.91 18.12
CA GLN A 76 -25.32 -14.18 18.96
C GLN A 76 -24.13 -14.69 18.13
N GLU A 77 -24.38 -15.58 17.17
CA GLU A 77 -23.33 -16.09 16.28
C GLU A 77 -22.74 -14.98 15.41
N ILE A 78 -23.58 -14.13 14.79
CA ILE A 78 -23.04 -13.05 13.95
C ILE A 78 -22.28 -12.00 14.78
N LEU A 79 -22.68 -11.71 16.01
CA LEU A 79 -21.92 -10.79 16.88
C LEU A 79 -20.55 -11.36 17.25
N GLN A 80 -20.43 -12.66 17.52
CA GLN A 80 -19.15 -13.32 17.77
C GLN A 80 -18.27 -13.33 16.51
N ILE A 81 -18.86 -13.60 15.33
CA ILE A 81 -18.16 -13.53 14.05
C ILE A 81 -17.67 -12.10 13.80
N SER A 82 -18.48 -11.09 14.09
CA SER A 82 -18.10 -9.68 13.95
C SER A 82 -16.91 -9.31 14.84
N GLU A 83 -16.83 -9.78 16.07
CA GLU A 83 -15.69 -9.52 16.96
C GLU A 83 -14.40 -10.12 16.39
N ASN A 84 -14.44 -11.36 15.92
CA ASN A 84 -13.29 -12.01 15.31
C ASN A 84 -12.86 -11.28 14.04
N HIS A 85 -13.81 -10.90 13.19
CA HIS A 85 -13.55 -10.12 11.98
C HIS A 85 -12.87 -8.78 12.27
N LEU A 86 -13.37 -8.01 13.24
CA LEU A 86 -12.76 -6.73 13.62
C LEU A 86 -11.33 -6.91 14.14
N SER A 87 -11.06 -7.95 14.92
CA SER A 87 -9.72 -8.28 15.39
C SER A 87 -8.77 -8.59 14.21
N GLU A 88 -9.23 -9.34 13.21
CA GLU A 88 -8.43 -9.64 12.02
C GLU A 88 -8.19 -8.39 11.16
N LEU A 89 -9.17 -7.49 11.02
CA LEU A 89 -8.97 -6.21 10.34
C LEU A 89 -7.96 -5.32 11.06
N GLU A 90 -7.95 -5.29 12.40
CA GLU A 90 -6.94 -4.58 13.19
C GLU A 90 -5.53 -5.14 12.97
N ASN A 91 -5.40 -6.47 12.91
CA ASN A 91 -4.15 -7.14 12.56
C ASN A 91 -3.67 -6.75 11.15
N ILE A 92 -4.57 -6.80 10.17
CA ILE A 92 -4.26 -6.40 8.79
C ILE A 92 -3.85 -4.92 8.74
N LEU A 93 -4.57 -4.04 9.44
CA LEU A 93 -4.28 -2.61 9.51
C LEU A 93 -2.88 -2.34 10.09
N SER A 94 -2.48 -3.08 11.13
CA SER A 94 -1.15 -2.93 11.74
C SER A 94 0.00 -3.26 10.79
N ARG A 95 -0.22 -4.14 9.82
CA ARG A 95 0.80 -4.57 8.84
C ARG A 95 1.22 -3.44 7.89
N TYR A 96 0.35 -2.44 7.63
CA TYR A 96 0.75 -1.27 6.84
C TYR A 96 1.88 -0.48 7.50
N ASP A 97 1.96 -0.46 8.84
CA ASP A 97 2.99 0.26 9.57
C ASP A 97 4.37 -0.41 9.48
N THR A 98 4.41 -1.66 9.06
CA THR A 98 5.66 -2.40 8.80
C THR A 98 6.21 -2.18 7.39
N LEU A 99 5.43 -1.59 6.50
CA LEU A 99 5.83 -1.35 5.12
C LEU A 99 6.75 -0.13 5.03
N LEU A 100 7.82 -0.28 4.26
CA LEU A 100 8.76 0.78 3.93
C LEU A 100 8.60 1.14 2.45
N PRO A 101 7.70 2.07 2.11
CA PRO A 101 7.45 2.42 0.72
C PRO A 101 8.61 3.26 0.16
N PRO A 102 9.00 3.06 -1.11
CA PRO A 102 9.73 4.09 -1.84
C PRO A 102 8.92 5.41 -1.82
N GLN A 103 9.61 6.54 -1.86
CA GLN A 103 8.97 7.86 -1.72
C GLN A 103 7.79 8.08 -2.68
N THR A 104 7.90 7.57 -3.91
CA THR A 104 6.84 7.65 -4.93
C THR A 104 5.55 6.92 -4.55
N PHE A 105 5.61 5.91 -3.67
CA PHE A 105 4.46 5.12 -3.22
C PHE A 105 3.91 5.55 -1.86
N ALA A 106 4.50 6.54 -1.20
CA ALA A 106 4.09 6.96 0.15
C ALA A 106 2.62 7.43 0.20
N SER A 107 2.18 8.18 -0.82
CA SER A 107 0.79 8.66 -0.92
C SER A 107 -0.20 7.51 -1.10
N SER A 108 0.12 6.53 -1.97
CA SER A 108 -0.75 5.37 -2.17
C SER A 108 -0.85 4.50 -0.93
N LEU A 109 0.27 4.26 -0.21
CA LEU A 109 0.25 3.52 1.05
C LEU A 109 -0.65 4.19 2.08
N LYS A 110 -0.54 5.52 2.25
CA LYS A 110 -1.40 6.28 3.16
C LYS A 110 -2.89 6.11 2.82
N LEU A 111 -3.24 6.17 1.54
CA LEU A 111 -4.62 6.03 1.07
C LEU A 111 -5.15 4.60 1.27
N PHE A 112 -4.36 3.56 1.00
CA PHE A 112 -4.74 2.17 1.31
C PHE A 112 -4.98 1.97 2.81
N LYS A 113 -4.11 2.54 3.66
CA LYS A 113 -4.29 2.49 5.11
C LYS A 113 -5.57 3.19 5.55
N LEU A 114 -5.88 4.37 5.00
CA LEU A 114 -7.13 5.11 5.27
C LEU A 114 -8.35 4.31 4.80
N SER A 115 -8.30 3.67 3.64
CA SER A 115 -9.37 2.78 3.18
C SER A 115 -9.64 1.66 4.17
N THR A 116 -8.60 0.94 4.62
CA THR A 116 -8.74 -0.14 5.61
C THR A 116 -9.23 0.37 6.97
N GLN A 117 -8.82 1.57 7.41
CA GLN A 117 -9.33 2.20 8.63
C GLN A 117 -10.82 2.52 8.52
N SER A 118 -11.26 3.06 7.38
CA SER A 118 -12.69 3.33 7.13
C SER A 118 -13.49 2.03 7.05
N GLN A 119 -12.97 0.97 6.43
CA GLN A 119 -13.62 -0.34 6.45
C GLN A 119 -13.81 -0.85 7.88
N LEU A 120 -12.75 -0.83 8.70
CA LEU A 120 -12.81 -1.26 10.10
C LEU A 120 -13.85 -0.47 10.91
N GLU A 121 -13.91 0.85 10.73
CA GLU A 121 -14.88 1.70 11.42
C GLU A 121 -16.32 1.44 10.94
N SER A 122 -16.51 1.24 9.64
CA SER A 122 -17.81 0.83 9.08
C SER A 122 -18.29 -0.48 9.69
N ASP A 123 -17.41 -1.49 9.78
CA ASP A 123 -17.77 -2.80 10.31
C ASP A 123 -18.03 -2.79 11.83
N ARG A 124 -17.38 -1.89 12.57
CA ARG A 124 -17.72 -1.62 13.98
C ARG A 124 -19.14 -1.07 14.14
N LEU A 125 -19.50 -0.09 13.31
CA LEU A 125 -20.84 0.47 13.30
C LEU A 125 -21.88 -0.54 12.83
N LEU A 126 -21.53 -1.40 11.88
CA LEU A 126 -22.40 -2.50 11.43
C LEU A 126 -22.67 -3.49 12.58
N LYS A 127 -21.63 -3.88 13.33
CA LYS A 127 -21.79 -4.71 14.55
C LYS A 127 -22.69 -4.02 15.57
N GLU A 128 -22.48 -2.72 15.83
CA GLU A 128 -23.31 -1.95 16.76
C GLU A 128 -24.78 -1.91 16.33
N TRP A 129 -25.04 -1.73 15.03
CA TRP A 129 -26.40 -1.84 14.50
C TRP A 129 -26.99 -3.24 14.69
N ILE A 130 -26.25 -4.29 14.45
CA ILE A 130 -26.72 -5.66 14.70
C ILE A 130 -27.07 -5.84 16.18
N GLU A 131 -26.28 -5.26 17.08
CA GLU A 131 -26.47 -5.34 18.53
C GLU A 131 -27.67 -4.54 19.01
N THR A 132 -27.83 -3.31 18.55
CA THR A 132 -28.81 -2.33 19.07
C THR A 132 -30.08 -2.23 18.23
N GLY A 133 -30.00 -2.47 16.91
CA GLY A 133 -31.08 -2.21 15.96
C GLY A 133 -31.22 -0.73 15.58
N ASP A 134 -30.28 0.16 15.98
CA ASP A 134 -30.33 1.58 15.66
C ASP A 134 -30.02 1.84 14.19
N SER A 135 -31.05 2.26 13.43
CA SER A 135 -30.93 2.57 12.01
C SER A 135 -29.98 3.72 11.71
N SER A 136 -29.75 4.65 12.63
CA SER A 136 -28.79 5.76 12.42
C SER A 136 -27.36 5.23 12.38
N THR A 137 -27.04 4.22 13.18
CA THR A 137 -25.74 3.54 13.17
C THR A 137 -25.51 2.79 11.85
N LYS A 138 -26.56 2.15 11.30
CA LYS A 138 -26.48 1.49 10.00
C LYS A 138 -26.19 2.49 8.86
N ILE A 139 -26.88 3.62 8.86
CA ILE A 139 -26.66 4.67 7.84
C ILE A 139 -25.21 5.17 7.92
N ARG A 140 -24.69 5.45 9.11
CA ARG A 140 -23.29 5.87 9.30
C ARG A 140 -22.30 4.80 8.86
N SER A 141 -22.59 3.53 9.13
CA SER A 141 -21.77 2.41 8.63
C SER A 141 -21.66 2.46 7.10
N ASP A 142 -22.79 2.61 6.40
CA ASP A 142 -22.82 2.64 4.93
C ASP A 142 -22.08 3.87 4.35
N GLU A 143 -22.21 5.04 4.98
CA GLU A 143 -21.50 6.26 4.58
C GLU A 143 -19.96 6.10 4.72
N ILE A 144 -19.50 5.50 5.82
CA ILE A 144 -18.08 5.26 6.04
C ILE A 144 -17.55 4.14 5.13
N LEU A 145 -18.37 3.13 4.81
CA LEU A 145 -18.02 2.13 3.81
C LEU A 145 -17.81 2.76 2.45
N GLN A 146 -18.68 3.66 2.02
CA GLN A 146 -18.50 4.39 0.78
C GLN A 146 -17.18 5.19 0.77
N GLN A 147 -16.85 5.86 1.87
CA GLN A 147 -15.57 6.57 2.02
C GLN A 147 -14.37 5.61 1.90
N SER A 148 -14.48 4.38 2.42
CA SER A 148 -13.45 3.35 2.24
C SER A 148 -13.18 3.07 0.75
N PHE A 149 -14.22 2.89 -0.06
CA PHE A 149 -14.08 2.68 -1.51
C PHE A 149 -13.49 3.89 -2.26
N GLU A 150 -13.80 5.10 -1.83
CA GLU A 150 -13.22 6.32 -2.40
C GLU A 150 -11.71 6.40 -2.12
N TYR A 151 -11.28 6.07 -0.90
CA TYR A 151 -9.87 5.97 -0.55
C TYR A 151 -9.16 4.85 -1.33
N GLU A 152 -9.77 3.68 -1.47
CA GLU A 152 -9.20 2.56 -2.23
C GLU A 152 -8.99 2.93 -3.70
N THR A 153 -10.00 3.53 -4.34
CA THR A 153 -9.92 3.98 -5.73
C THR A 153 -8.80 5.00 -5.92
N SER A 154 -8.70 5.96 -4.98
CA SER A 154 -7.64 6.97 -4.98
C SER A 154 -6.26 6.36 -4.74
N ALA A 155 -6.17 5.35 -3.87
CA ALA A 155 -4.94 4.61 -3.59
C ALA A 155 -4.44 3.86 -4.83
N LEU A 156 -5.34 3.16 -5.52
CA LEU A 156 -5.04 2.45 -6.77
C LEU A 156 -4.58 3.39 -7.88
N ALA A 157 -5.24 4.53 -8.04
CA ALA A 157 -4.84 5.55 -9.00
C ALA A 157 -3.43 6.09 -8.69
N SER A 158 -3.16 6.47 -7.44
CA SER A 158 -1.86 6.94 -6.97
C SER A 158 -0.77 5.87 -7.15
N TYR A 159 -1.06 4.61 -6.80
CA TYR A 159 -0.14 3.49 -6.98
C TYR A 159 0.24 3.28 -8.46
N ASN A 160 -0.74 3.31 -9.33
CA ASN A 160 -0.53 3.13 -10.77
C ASN A 160 0.27 4.29 -11.39
N MET A 161 0.08 5.53 -10.93
CA MET A 161 0.89 6.68 -11.34
C MET A 161 2.34 6.51 -10.89
N ALA A 162 2.57 6.16 -9.63
CA ALA A 162 3.90 5.89 -9.10
C ALA A 162 4.63 4.77 -9.86
N LYS A 163 3.92 3.69 -10.19
CA LYS A 163 4.46 2.56 -10.97
C LYS A 163 4.89 2.95 -12.38
N ARG A 164 4.24 3.94 -12.99
CA ARG A 164 4.58 4.45 -14.34
C ARG A 164 5.70 5.50 -14.32
N GLY A 165 6.24 5.83 -13.16
CA GLY A 165 7.24 6.89 -13.01
C GLY A 165 6.66 8.31 -13.10
N ASN A 166 5.34 8.45 -13.08
CA ASN A 166 4.66 9.74 -13.00
C ASN A 166 4.41 10.03 -11.52
N THR A 167 5.26 10.85 -10.92
CA THR A 167 4.97 11.46 -9.59
C THR A 167 3.81 12.44 -9.73
N PRO A 168 2.82 12.40 -8.82
CA PRO A 168 1.76 13.41 -8.80
C PRO A 168 2.29 14.79 -8.52
#